data_ce8455e63cccd6a099c86ba0e5ef8fa3
#
_entry.id   ce8455e63cccd6a099c86ba0e5ef8fa3
#
_cell.length_a   1.000
_cell.length_b   1.000
_cell.length_c   1.000
_cell.angle_alpha   90.00
_cell.angle_beta   90.00
_cell.angle_gamma   90.00
#
_symmetry.space_group_name_H-M   'P 1'
#
loop_
_entity.id
_entity.type
_entity.pdbx_description
1 polymer ?
#
loop_
_entity_poly.entity_id
_entity_poly.type
_entity_poly.pdbx_seq_one_letter_code
_entity_poly.pdbx_strand_id
1 'polypeptide(L)'
;MAAHPRFAHLATALTSFTFIKPFAWQGDVCLGPSRDGEIVLQSPAGAPGWEGIPPIDEAGRRAIEAYLAAYGAATESNLHYWLGEGLSAGKKNISRWIAELRRDRVVAIDLNGGEALCLAEHADVIAATAPSDEVHLLPGLDQWVLGPGTADTRVVPSLHRAAVTRGANLVILGGRVIGTWTITKDAVGVTTFDGRALPVDGLSSAVARVAAALGRPIAMAG
;
A
#
# COMPACT_ATOMS: atom_id res chain seq x y z
N MET A 1 -0.77 -2.86 -31.18
CA MET A 1 -1.91 -2.10 -31.73
C MET A 1 -1.39 -1.25 -32.87
N ALA A 2 -1.74 -1.55 -34.10
CA ALA A 2 -1.45 -0.63 -35.21
C ALA A 2 -2.28 0.64 -34.94
N ALA A 3 -1.62 1.76 -34.74
CA ALA A 3 -2.30 3.00 -34.45
C ALA A 3 -3.17 3.36 -35.65
N HIS A 4 -4.49 3.39 -35.46
CA HIS A 4 -5.39 3.92 -36.48
C HIS A 4 -4.95 5.35 -36.78
N PRO A 5 -4.72 5.74 -38.06
CA PRO A 5 -4.13 7.05 -38.42
C PRO A 5 -4.86 8.24 -37.77
N ARG A 6 -6.15 8.12 -37.55
CA ARG A 6 -7.01 9.13 -36.89
C ARG A 6 -6.64 9.42 -35.43
N PHE A 7 -5.97 8.47 -34.75
CA PHE A 7 -5.60 8.55 -33.34
C PHE A 7 -4.10 8.57 -33.10
N ALA A 8 -3.29 8.69 -34.16
CA ALA A 8 -1.83 8.74 -34.05
C ALA A 8 -1.34 9.85 -33.11
N HIS A 9 -2.05 11.00 -33.09
CA HIS A 9 -1.74 12.11 -32.17
C HIS A 9 -2.02 11.80 -30.68
N LEU A 10 -2.80 10.76 -30.38
CA LEU A 10 -3.07 10.30 -29.02
C LEU A 10 -2.05 9.27 -28.54
N ALA A 11 -1.14 8.80 -29.39
CA ALA A 11 -0.16 7.76 -29.03
C ALA A 11 0.67 8.19 -27.80
N THR A 12 1.12 9.45 -27.76
CA THR A 12 1.85 10.01 -26.60
C THR A 12 0.95 10.16 -25.37
N ALA A 13 -0.33 10.49 -25.55
CA ALA A 13 -1.29 10.59 -24.45
C ALA A 13 -1.65 9.21 -23.89
N LEU A 14 -1.69 8.17 -24.72
CA LEU A 14 -1.94 6.78 -24.30
C LEU A 14 -0.80 6.20 -23.46
N THR A 15 0.42 6.74 -23.56
CA THR A 15 1.52 6.38 -22.64
C THR A 15 1.40 7.09 -21.30
N SER A 16 0.51 8.08 -21.18
CA SER A 16 0.21 8.76 -19.91
C SER A 16 -0.82 7.95 -19.12
N PHE A 17 -0.42 7.44 -17.95
CA PHE A 17 -1.35 6.80 -17.01
C PHE A 17 -2.54 7.69 -16.64
N THR A 18 -2.40 9.00 -16.74
CA THR A 18 -3.49 9.96 -16.47
C THR A 18 -4.64 9.81 -17.44
N PHE A 19 -4.36 9.55 -18.72
CA PHE A 19 -5.38 9.33 -19.75
C PHE A 19 -6.11 7.99 -19.56
N ILE A 20 -5.43 6.97 -19.04
CA ILE A 20 -5.96 5.62 -18.86
C ILE A 20 -6.80 5.51 -17.58
N LYS A 21 -6.52 6.34 -16.57
CA LYS A 21 -7.23 6.29 -15.27
C LYS A 21 -8.76 6.24 -15.34
N PRO A 22 -9.46 7.08 -16.14
CA PRO A 22 -10.92 7.02 -16.22
C PRO A 22 -11.44 5.65 -16.67
N PHE A 23 -10.76 5.02 -17.65
CA PHE A 23 -11.14 3.70 -18.14
C PHE A 23 -10.85 2.59 -17.11
N ALA A 24 -9.75 2.73 -16.36
CA ALA A 24 -9.44 1.80 -15.27
C ALA A 24 -10.46 1.93 -14.13
N TRP A 25 -10.89 3.14 -13.79
CA TRP A 25 -11.93 3.38 -12.78
C TRP A 25 -13.31 2.87 -13.20
N GLN A 26 -13.59 2.83 -14.51
CA GLN A 26 -14.83 2.27 -15.06
C GLN A 26 -14.75 0.76 -15.28
N GLY A 27 -13.59 0.14 -15.00
CA GLY A 27 -13.40 -1.30 -15.18
C GLY A 27 -13.24 -1.74 -16.64
N ASP A 28 -13.01 -0.81 -17.56
CA ASP A 28 -12.82 -1.11 -18.99
C ASP A 28 -11.43 -1.67 -19.27
N VAL A 29 -10.42 -1.23 -18.49
CA VAL A 29 -9.03 -1.66 -18.63
C VAL A 29 -8.39 -1.93 -17.27
N CYS A 30 -7.47 -2.88 -17.24
CA CYS A 30 -6.56 -3.12 -16.12
C CYS A 30 -5.15 -3.42 -16.63
N LEU A 31 -4.19 -3.47 -15.71
CA LEU A 31 -2.85 -3.93 -16.02
C LEU A 31 -2.89 -5.45 -16.21
N GLY A 32 -2.30 -5.92 -17.29
CA GLY A 32 -2.05 -7.33 -17.56
C GLY A 32 -0.63 -7.75 -17.21
N PRO A 33 -0.30 -9.05 -17.34
CA PRO A 33 1.08 -9.51 -17.21
C PRO A 33 1.99 -8.77 -18.19
N SER A 34 3.14 -8.30 -17.71
CA SER A 34 4.15 -7.67 -18.57
C SER A 34 4.60 -8.61 -19.66
N ARG A 35 4.88 -8.07 -20.85
CA ARG A 35 5.44 -8.81 -21.99
C ARG A 35 6.73 -8.12 -22.41
N ASP A 36 7.83 -8.84 -22.42
CA ASP A 36 9.16 -8.31 -22.79
C ASP A 36 9.56 -7.02 -22.05
N GLY A 37 9.15 -6.92 -20.76
CA GLY A 37 9.38 -5.75 -19.92
C GLY A 37 8.42 -4.58 -20.16
N GLU A 38 7.51 -4.70 -21.11
CA GLU A 38 6.53 -3.67 -21.43
C GLU A 38 5.24 -3.84 -20.61
N ILE A 39 4.64 -2.69 -20.24
CA ILE A 39 3.34 -2.66 -19.56
C ILE A 39 2.24 -3.03 -20.55
N VAL A 40 1.44 -4.02 -20.19
CA VAL A 40 0.30 -4.48 -20.99
C VAL A 40 -0.99 -4.01 -20.35
N LEU A 41 -1.88 -3.43 -21.17
CA LEU A 41 -3.25 -3.15 -20.79
C LEU A 41 -4.16 -4.23 -21.37
N GLN A 42 -5.12 -4.68 -20.57
CA GLN A 42 -6.11 -5.67 -20.99
C GLN A 42 -7.50 -5.27 -20.50
N SER A 43 -8.54 -5.75 -21.17
CA SER A 43 -9.92 -5.64 -20.68
C SER A 43 -10.15 -6.74 -19.63
N PRO A 44 -10.65 -6.41 -18.44
CA PRO A 44 -11.03 -7.43 -17.45
C PRO A 44 -12.24 -8.25 -17.88
N ALA A 45 -13.08 -7.75 -18.80
CA ALA A 45 -14.30 -8.42 -19.25
C ALA A 45 -14.09 -9.85 -19.82
N GLY A 46 -12.87 -10.18 -20.24
CA GLY A 46 -12.51 -11.52 -20.70
C GLY A 46 -11.82 -12.39 -19.64
N ALA A 47 -11.60 -11.88 -18.44
CA ALA A 47 -10.90 -12.60 -17.39
C ALA A 47 -11.83 -13.60 -16.68
N PRO A 48 -11.37 -14.83 -16.38
CA PRO A 48 -12.14 -15.78 -15.58
C PRO A 48 -12.52 -15.16 -14.22
N GLY A 49 -13.80 -15.26 -13.84
CA GLY A 49 -14.29 -14.73 -12.56
C GLY A 49 -14.57 -13.22 -12.55
N TRP A 50 -14.45 -12.52 -13.67
CA TRP A 50 -14.87 -11.14 -13.75
C TRP A 50 -16.42 -11.04 -13.83
N GLU A 51 -17.01 -10.53 -12.77
CA GLU A 51 -18.48 -10.37 -12.63
C GLU A 51 -18.97 -8.94 -12.94
N GLY A 52 -18.07 -8.07 -13.40
CA GLY A 52 -18.36 -6.65 -13.60
C GLY A 52 -18.06 -5.80 -12.35
N ILE A 53 -18.42 -4.52 -12.44
CA ILE A 53 -18.30 -3.58 -11.32
C ILE A 53 -19.52 -3.72 -10.43
N PRO A 54 -19.35 -4.02 -9.13
CA PRO A 54 -20.47 -4.13 -8.21
C PRO A 54 -21.12 -2.75 -7.95
N PRO A 55 -22.37 -2.72 -7.44
CA PRO A 55 -22.99 -1.49 -6.98
C PRO A 55 -22.12 -0.74 -5.98
N ILE A 56 -22.17 0.59 -6.00
CA ILE A 56 -21.26 1.45 -5.19
C ILE A 56 -21.27 1.11 -3.71
N ASP A 57 -22.41 0.77 -3.13
CA ASP A 57 -22.53 0.44 -1.72
C ASP A 57 -21.88 -0.91 -1.39
N GLU A 58 -22.01 -1.88 -2.27
CA GLU A 58 -21.32 -3.16 -2.14
C GLU A 58 -19.82 -2.99 -2.30
N ALA A 59 -19.38 -2.26 -3.34
CA ALA A 59 -17.98 -1.94 -3.57
C ALA A 59 -17.35 -1.23 -2.38
N GLY A 60 -18.06 -0.25 -1.79
CA GLY A 60 -17.59 0.51 -0.65
C GLY A 60 -17.39 -0.34 0.60
N ARG A 61 -18.35 -1.22 0.93
CA ARG A 61 -18.20 -2.15 2.06
C ARG A 61 -17.04 -3.12 1.84
N ARG A 62 -16.97 -3.76 0.67
CA ARG A 62 -15.85 -4.65 0.31
C ARG A 62 -14.48 -3.94 0.38
N ALA A 63 -14.41 -2.68 -0.04
CA ALA A 63 -13.18 -1.90 0.03
C ALA A 63 -12.74 -1.62 1.47
N ILE A 64 -13.69 -1.33 2.39
CA ILE A 64 -13.40 -1.16 3.82
C ILE A 64 -12.91 -2.48 4.42
N GLU A 65 -13.59 -3.59 4.16
CA GLU A 65 -13.17 -4.90 4.65
C GLU A 65 -11.78 -5.28 4.12
N ALA A 66 -11.52 -5.08 2.83
CA ALA A 66 -10.20 -5.33 2.23
C ALA A 66 -9.10 -4.44 2.83
N TYR A 67 -9.42 -3.16 3.09
CA TYR A 67 -8.49 -2.25 3.76
C TYR A 67 -8.16 -2.74 5.18
N LEU A 68 -9.16 -3.08 5.98
CA LEU A 68 -8.96 -3.57 7.35
C LEU A 68 -8.26 -4.93 7.38
N ALA A 69 -8.48 -5.79 6.39
CA ALA A 69 -7.75 -7.06 6.25
C ALA A 69 -6.27 -6.84 5.92
N ALA A 70 -5.95 -5.82 5.11
CA ALA A 70 -4.58 -5.56 4.67
C ALA A 70 -3.75 -4.78 5.70
N TYR A 71 -4.37 -3.82 6.39
CA TYR A 71 -3.65 -2.87 7.26
C TYR A 71 -3.94 -3.07 8.76
N GLY A 72 -4.81 -4.02 9.10
CA GLY A 72 -5.21 -4.29 10.49
C GLY A 72 -6.06 -3.17 11.08
N ALA A 73 -5.84 -2.82 12.35
CA ALA A 73 -6.61 -1.79 13.02
C ALA A 73 -6.37 -0.39 12.42
N ALA A 74 -7.45 0.27 12.04
CA ALA A 74 -7.43 1.59 11.43
C ALA A 74 -8.43 2.55 12.07
N THR A 75 -8.06 3.81 12.19
CA THR A 75 -8.99 4.86 12.60
C THR A 75 -9.96 5.18 11.45
N GLU A 76 -11.12 5.77 11.75
CA GLU A 76 -11.98 6.30 10.69
C GLU A 76 -11.25 7.34 9.82
N SER A 77 -10.29 8.08 10.37
CA SER A 77 -9.45 9.02 9.62
C SER A 77 -8.60 8.32 8.56
N ASN A 78 -8.04 7.15 8.85
CA ASN A 78 -7.31 6.36 7.85
C ASN A 78 -8.23 5.92 6.71
N LEU A 79 -9.45 5.44 7.02
CA LEU A 79 -10.44 5.06 6.02
C LEU A 79 -10.89 6.25 5.16
N HIS A 80 -11.12 7.41 5.78
CA HIS A 80 -11.46 8.64 5.06
C HIS A 80 -10.32 9.14 4.17
N TYR A 81 -9.07 9.01 4.62
CA TYR A 81 -7.91 9.34 3.81
C TYR A 81 -7.84 8.42 2.58
N TRP A 82 -7.89 7.12 2.78
CA TRP A 82 -7.70 6.15 1.71
C TRP A 82 -8.86 6.12 0.71
N LEU A 83 -10.12 6.00 1.19
CA LEU A 83 -11.32 5.93 0.36
C LEU A 83 -11.79 7.31 -0.10
N GLY A 84 -11.70 8.33 0.77
CA GLY A 84 -12.22 9.65 0.50
C GLY A 84 -11.28 10.48 -0.39
N GLU A 85 -10.04 10.71 0.07
CA GLU A 85 -9.07 11.52 -0.66
C GLU A 85 -8.44 10.72 -1.82
N GLY A 86 -8.13 9.44 -1.59
CA GLY A 86 -7.53 8.57 -2.60
C GLY A 86 -8.48 8.13 -3.71
N LEU A 87 -9.72 7.78 -3.37
CA LEU A 87 -10.69 7.17 -4.30
C LEU A 87 -11.98 7.99 -4.48
N SER A 88 -12.10 9.14 -3.83
CA SER A 88 -13.25 10.07 -3.97
C SER A 88 -14.61 9.48 -3.58
N ALA A 89 -14.65 8.54 -2.63
CA ALA A 89 -15.88 7.85 -2.23
C ALA A 89 -16.91 8.75 -1.49
N GLY A 90 -16.48 9.90 -1.00
CA GLY A 90 -17.32 10.85 -0.25
C GLY A 90 -17.55 10.45 1.22
N LYS A 91 -17.39 11.42 2.12
CA LYS A 91 -17.44 11.19 3.58
C LYS A 91 -18.73 10.52 4.05
N LYS A 92 -19.90 10.97 3.55
CA LYS A 92 -21.20 10.43 3.95
C LYS A 92 -21.34 8.95 3.61
N ASN A 93 -20.86 8.53 2.45
CA ASN A 93 -20.88 7.12 2.05
C ASN A 93 -19.99 6.28 2.95
N ILE A 94 -18.74 6.74 3.19
CA ILE A 94 -17.79 6.02 4.04
C ILE A 94 -18.36 5.82 5.44
N SER A 95 -18.87 6.88 6.09
CA SER A 95 -19.46 6.78 7.42
C SER A 95 -20.67 5.83 7.47
N ARG A 96 -21.51 5.84 6.42
CA ARG A 96 -22.65 4.92 6.31
C ARG A 96 -22.18 3.47 6.16
N TRP A 97 -21.23 3.18 5.29
CA TRP A 97 -20.70 1.83 5.10
C TRP A 97 -20.02 1.29 6.36
N ILE A 98 -19.27 2.15 7.09
CA ILE A 98 -18.70 1.78 8.40
C ILE A 98 -19.81 1.43 9.39
N ALA A 99 -20.87 2.24 9.49
CA ALA A 99 -22.00 1.98 10.39
C ALA A 99 -22.75 0.68 10.03
N GLU A 100 -22.86 0.35 8.77
CA GLU A 100 -23.43 -0.92 8.29
C GLU A 100 -22.55 -2.11 8.71
N LEU A 101 -21.23 -2.04 8.47
CA LEU A 101 -20.28 -3.10 8.78
C LEU A 101 -20.09 -3.31 10.30
N ARG A 102 -20.29 -2.29 11.13
CA ARG A 102 -20.24 -2.41 12.60
C ARG A 102 -21.35 -3.30 13.19
N ARG A 103 -22.32 -3.73 12.39
CA ARG A 103 -23.40 -4.61 12.87
C ARG A 103 -22.94 -6.05 13.09
N ASP A 104 -21.98 -6.51 12.27
CA ASP A 104 -21.59 -7.93 12.24
C ASP A 104 -20.15 -8.19 11.79
N ARG A 105 -19.52 -7.27 11.05
CA ARG A 105 -18.21 -7.50 10.41
C ARG A 105 -17.05 -6.77 11.06
N VAL A 106 -17.30 -5.57 11.61
CA VAL A 106 -16.28 -4.66 12.12
C VAL A 106 -16.53 -4.33 13.58
N VAL A 107 -15.49 -4.41 14.37
CA VAL A 107 -15.52 -4.05 15.79
C VAL A 107 -14.59 -2.89 16.10
N ALA A 108 -14.92 -2.12 17.12
CA ALA A 108 -14.03 -1.11 17.66
C ALA A 108 -13.10 -1.73 18.70
N ILE A 109 -11.83 -1.33 18.65
CA ILE A 109 -10.82 -1.69 19.65
C ILE A 109 -10.13 -0.43 20.16
N ASP A 110 -9.58 -0.49 21.37
CA ASP A 110 -8.67 0.54 21.86
C ASP A 110 -7.29 0.38 21.23
N LEU A 111 -6.79 1.47 20.64
CA LEU A 111 -5.46 1.52 20.08
C LEU A 111 -4.71 2.71 20.68
N ASN A 112 -3.96 2.47 21.75
CA ASN A 112 -3.19 3.48 22.47
C ASN A 112 -4.06 4.65 23.01
N GLY A 113 -5.24 4.34 23.55
CA GLY A 113 -6.17 5.32 24.10
C GLY A 113 -7.07 6.00 23.06
N GLY A 114 -7.08 5.52 21.83
CA GLY A 114 -7.96 5.98 20.77
C GLY A 114 -8.76 4.83 20.14
N GLU A 115 -9.94 5.15 19.60
CA GLU A 115 -10.74 4.16 18.90
C GLU A 115 -10.14 3.83 17.52
N ALA A 116 -9.99 2.55 17.23
CA ALA A 116 -9.71 2.01 15.91
C ALA A 116 -10.67 0.89 15.55
N LEU A 117 -10.83 0.63 14.28
CA LEU A 117 -11.69 -0.39 13.72
C LEU A 117 -10.85 -1.55 13.19
N CYS A 118 -11.31 -2.77 13.41
CA CYS A 118 -10.74 -3.96 12.78
C CYS A 118 -11.85 -4.93 12.37
N LEU A 119 -11.52 -5.90 11.54
CA LEU A 119 -12.44 -7.02 11.29
C LEU A 119 -12.64 -7.81 12.58
N ALA A 120 -13.87 -8.18 12.88
CA ALA A 120 -14.21 -8.92 14.11
C ALA A 120 -13.38 -10.21 14.25
N GLU A 121 -13.16 -10.92 13.15
CA GLU A 121 -12.35 -12.13 13.08
C GLU A 121 -10.84 -11.92 13.32
N HIS A 122 -10.36 -10.70 13.23
CA HIS A 122 -8.94 -10.36 13.45
C HIS A 122 -8.66 -9.74 14.82
N ALA A 123 -9.69 -9.42 15.62
CA ALA A 123 -9.54 -8.68 16.87
C ALA A 123 -8.58 -9.38 17.85
N ASP A 124 -8.74 -10.68 18.07
CA ASP A 124 -7.92 -11.45 19.00
C ASP A 124 -6.46 -11.56 18.51
N VAL A 125 -6.27 -11.75 17.19
CA VAL A 125 -4.92 -11.82 16.59
C VAL A 125 -4.22 -10.48 16.73
N ILE A 126 -4.90 -9.37 16.47
CA ILE A 126 -4.35 -8.02 16.63
C ILE A 126 -3.97 -7.77 18.10
N ALA A 127 -4.85 -8.12 19.04
CA ALA A 127 -4.60 -7.95 20.47
C ALA A 127 -3.41 -8.77 20.97
N ALA A 128 -3.18 -9.96 20.40
CA ALA A 128 -2.09 -10.86 20.78
C ALA A 128 -0.76 -10.57 20.04
N THR A 129 -0.78 -9.72 18.99
CA THR A 129 0.41 -9.45 18.18
C THR A 129 1.37 -8.52 18.92
N ALA A 130 2.59 -9.00 19.14
CA ALA A 130 3.70 -8.19 19.67
C ALA A 130 4.51 -7.57 18.52
N PRO A 131 5.21 -6.44 18.76
CA PRO A 131 6.17 -5.91 17.80
C PRO A 131 7.24 -6.96 17.46
N SER A 132 7.54 -7.09 16.17
CA SER A 132 8.55 -8.02 15.68
C SER A 132 9.93 -7.35 15.63
N ASP A 133 10.99 -8.14 15.90
CA ASP A 133 12.40 -7.73 15.68
C ASP A 133 12.84 -7.92 14.23
N GLU A 134 11.93 -8.32 13.36
CA GLU A 134 12.22 -8.49 11.94
C GLU A 134 12.41 -7.14 11.24
N VAL A 135 13.52 -7.01 10.53
CA VAL A 135 13.82 -5.83 9.72
C VAL A 135 13.23 -6.00 8.32
N HIS A 136 12.50 -5.00 7.83
CA HIS A 136 12.03 -4.95 6.45
C HIS A 136 12.63 -3.74 5.74
N LEU A 137 13.11 -3.96 4.51
CA LEU A 137 13.59 -2.93 3.60
C LEU A 137 12.55 -2.76 2.49
N LEU A 138 11.71 -1.72 2.62
CA LEU A 138 10.64 -1.44 1.67
C LEU A 138 11.11 -0.42 0.62
N PRO A 139 10.67 -0.55 -0.63
CA PRO A 139 10.92 0.45 -1.66
C PRO A 139 10.19 1.76 -1.33
N GLY A 140 10.58 2.84 -1.97
CA GLY A 140 9.84 4.09 -1.91
C GLY A 140 8.42 3.95 -2.43
N LEU A 141 7.48 4.66 -1.81
CA LEU A 141 6.05 4.65 -2.14
C LEU A 141 5.36 3.29 -1.93
N ASP A 142 5.91 2.44 -1.05
CA ASP A 142 5.30 1.15 -0.72
C ASP A 142 3.92 1.34 -0.07
N GLN A 143 2.94 0.54 -0.53
CA GLN A 143 1.55 0.67 -0.11
C GLN A 143 1.34 0.31 1.36
N TRP A 144 2.19 -0.53 1.96
CA TRP A 144 2.12 -0.82 3.39
C TRP A 144 2.26 0.44 4.25
N VAL A 145 3.05 1.41 3.80
CA VAL A 145 3.23 2.71 4.47
C VAL A 145 2.21 3.75 3.97
N LEU A 146 1.91 3.76 2.67
CA LEU A 146 1.02 4.76 2.08
C LEU A 146 -0.47 4.48 2.37
N GLY A 147 -0.86 3.23 2.56
CA GLY A 147 -2.24 2.86 2.84
C GLY A 147 -2.80 3.53 4.11
N PRO A 148 -2.13 3.42 5.28
CA PRO A 148 -2.52 4.16 6.48
C PRO A 148 -2.38 5.67 6.35
N GLY A 149 -1.55 6.13 5.41
CA GLY A 149 -1.20 7.52 5.19
C GLY A 149 0.05 7.95 5.95
N THR A 150 0.88 8.76 5.29
CA THR A 150 2.15 9.25 5.90
C THR A 150 1.94 10.19 7.10
N ALA A 151 0.71 10.59 7.37
CA ALA A 151 0.33 11.35 8.55
C ALA A 151 0.09 10.47 9.80
N ASP A 152 -0.05 9.15 9.61
CA ASP A 152 -0.23 8.22 10.72
C ASP A 152 1.07 8.07 11.51
N THR A 153 1.13 8.70 12.68
CA THR A 153 2.32 8.74 13.53
C THR A 153 2.65 7.41 14.20
N ARG A 154 1.74 6.45 14.15
CA ARG A 154 1.99 5.08 14.62
C ARG A 154 2.97 4.37 13.67
N VAL A 155 2.87 4.65 12.37
CA VAL A 155 3.71 4.05 11.33
C VAL A 155 4.88 4.98 10.98
N VAL A 156 4.63 6.28 10.76
CA VAL A 156 5.63 7.25 10.29
C VAL A 156 5.89 8.32 11.34
N PRO A 157 7.10 8.42 11.90
CA PRO A 157 7.46 9.51 12.82
C PRO A 157 7.29 10.88 12.14
N SER A 158 6.62 11.82 12.80
CA SER A 158 6.25 13.15 12.24
C SER A 158 7.42 13.90 11.63
N LEU A 159 8.60 13.88 12.31
CA LEU A 159 9.82 14.56 11.86
C LEU A 159 10.37 14.03 10.53
N HIS A 160 10.05 12.79 10.18
CA HIS A 160 10.58 12.10 8.99
C HIS A 160 9.54 11.93 7.87
N ARG A 161 8.33 12.44 8.09
CA ARG A 161 7.22 12.37 7.12
C ARG A 161 7.61 12.87 5.73
N ALA A 162 8.38 13.94 5.66
CA ALA A 162 8.78 14.53 4.38
C ALA A 162 9.65 13.60 3.51
N ALA A 163 10.53 12.79 4.13
CA ALA A 163 11.34 11.81 3.41
C ALA A 163 10.45 10.68 2.84
N VAL A 164 9.50 10.18 3.65
CA VAL A 164 8.54 9.15 3.25
C VAL A 164 7.67 9.63 2.09
N THR A 165 7.10 10.82 2.20
CA THR A 165 6.23 11.41 1.16
C THR A 165 6.96 11.64 -0.16
N ARG A 166 8.28 11.90 -0.11
CA ARG A 166 9.12 12.06 -1.32
C ARG A 166 9.60 10.74 -1.92
N GLY A 167 9.19 9.60 -1.36
CA GLY A 167 9.49 8.29 -1.92
C GLY A 167 10.86 7.74 -1.56
N ALA A 168 11.41 8.09 -0.39
CA ALA A 168 12.59 7.41 0.13
C ALA A 168 12.31 5.91 0.33
N ASN A 169 13.28 5.04 0.11
CA ASN A 169 13.18 3.65 0.53
C ASN A 169 13.28 3.57 2.06
N LEU A 170 12.48 2.71 2.67
CA LEU A 170 12.20 2.74 4.10
C LEU A 170 12.69 1.51 4.84
N VAL A 171 13.20 1.72 6.04
CA VAL A 171 13.53 0.66 7.00
C VAL A 171 12.40 0.55 8.02
N ILE A 172 11.84 -0.64 8.15
CA ILE A 172 10.77 -0.95 9.10
C ILE A 172 11.31 -1.88 10.17
N LEU A 173 10.99 -1.58 11.42
CA LEU A 173 11.24 -2.44 12.58
C LEU A 173 10.08 -2.27 13.57
N GLY A 174 9.55 -3.37 14.08
CA GLY A 174 8.43 -3.34 15.03
C GLY A 174 7.18 -2.62 14.51
N GLY A 175 6.91 -2.71 13.20
CA GLY A 175 5.76 -2.05 12.56
C GLY A 175 5.92 -0.54 12.34
N ARG A 176 7.11 0.04 12.49
CA ARG A 176 7.36 1.48 12.35
C ARG A 176 8.48 1.78 11.36
N VAL A 177 8.35 2.89 10.66
CA VAL A 177 9.44 3.45 9.87
C VAL A 177 10.49 4.02 10.80
N ILE A 178 11.70 3.46 10.79
CA ILE A 178 12.80 3.86 11.67
C ILE A 178 14.01 4.41 10.94
N GLY A 179 14.01 4.39 9.62
CA GLY A 179 15.13 4.84 8.82
C GLY A 179 14.88 4.77 7.33
N THR A 180 15.93 5.01 6.58
CA THR A 180 15.96 4.91 5.12
C THR A 180 17.10 4.00 4.67
N TRP A 181 17.00 3.48 3.45
CA TRP A 181 18.05 2.70 2.86
C TRP A 181 18.29 3.07 1.39
N THR A 182 19.46 2.78 0.90
CA THR A 182 19.85 3.01 -0.49
C THR A 182 20.68 1.84 -1.00
N ILE A 183 20.72 1.66 -2.32
CA ILE A 183 21.67 0.78 -2.98
C ILE A 183 22.68 1.64 -3.72
N THR A 184 23.96 1.46 -3.39
CA THR A 184 25.06 2.06 -4.14
C THR A 184 25.92 0.94 -4.69
N LYS A 185 25.99 0.82 -6.01
CA LYS A 185 26.56 -0.33 -6.71
C LYS A 185 25.84 -1.62 -6.29
N ASP A 186 26.49 -2.52 -5.59
CA ASP A 186 25.96 -3.79 -5.10
C ASP A 186 25.92 -3.87 -3.58
N ALA A 187 25.83 -2.72 -2.89
CA ALA A 187 25.79 -2.63 -1.45
C ALA A 187 24.57 -1.83 -0.97
N VAL A 188 23.87 -2.35 0.05
CA VAL A 188 22.81 -1.67 0.79
C VAL A 188 23.44 -0.87 1.92
N GLY A 189 23.22 0.45 1.88
CA GLY A 189 23.47 1.35 3.00
C GLY A 189 22.17 1.64 3.74
N VAL A 190 22.20 1.60 5.08
CA VAL A 190 21.06 1.91 5.95
C VAL A 190 21.41 3.08 6.84
N THR A 191 20.44 4.00 7.02
CA THR A 191 20.53 5.12 7.96
C THR A 191 19.30 5.11 8.85
N THR A 192 19.47 4.84 10.15
CA THR A 192 18.39 4.94 11.14
C THR A 192 18.23 6.39 11.61
N PHE A 193 17.00 6.79 11.91
CA PHE A 193 16.69 8.19 12.25
C PHE A 193 17.26 8.64 13.58
N ASP A 194 17.48 7.73 14.50
CA ASP A 194 18.01 7.99 15.85
C ASP A 194 19.41 7.40 16.05
N GLY A 195 20.06 6.93 15.00
CA GLY A 195 21.40 6.36 15.03
C GLY A 195 21.48 4.98 15.68
N ARG A 196 20.34 4.33 16.02
CA ARG A 196 20.36 2.99 16.61
C ARG A 196 20.91 1.96 15.64
N ALA A 197 21.63 0.97 16.18
CA ALA A 197 22.01 -0.21 15.42
C ALA A 197 20.78 -1.10 15.18
N LEU A 198 20.74 -1.75 14.02
CA LEU A 198 19.72 -2.77 13.70
C LEU A 198 20.20 -4.15 14.16
N PRO A 199 19.25 -5.08 14.46
CA PRO A 199 19.58 -6.49 14.63
C PRO A 199 20.33 -7.03 13.41
N VAL A 200 21.55 -7.54 13.62
CA VAL A 200 22.44 -7.96 12.51
C VAL A 200 21.79 -9.04 11.64
N ASP A 201 21.23 -10.07 12.26
CA ASP A 201 20.58 -11.17 11.55
C ASP A 201 19.33 -10.69 10.82
N GLY A 202 18.55 -9.79 11.42
CA GLY A 202 17.39 -9.18 10.82
C GLY A 202 17.74 -8.36 9.57
N LEU A 203 18.79 -7.55 9.65
CA LEU A 203 19.28 -6.76 8.51
C LEU A 203 19.85 -7.66 7.41
N SER A 204 20.63 -8.67 7.76
CA SER A 204 21.19 -9.64 6.80
C SER A 204 20.08 -10.34 6.02
N SER A 205 19.03 -10.80 6.74
CA SER A 205 17.86 -11.44 6.14
C SER A 205 17.09 -10.47 5.22
N ALA A 206 16.95 -9.20 5.61
CA ALA A 206 16.30 -8.19 4.79
C ALA A 206 17.08 -7.90 3.50
N VAL A 207 18.42 -7.80 3.57
CA VAL A 207 19.29 -7.61 2.40
C VAL A 207 19.20 -8.82 1.46
N ALA A 208 19.17 -10.05 2.00
CA ALA A 208 18.99 -11.25 1.20
C ALA A 208 17.66 -11.25 0.44
N ARG A 209 16.56 -10.79 1.06
CA ARG A 209 15.26 -10.62 0.38
C ARG A 209 15.33 -9.60 -0.76
N VAL A 210 16.02 -8.48 -0.55
CA VAL A 210 16.24 -7.48 -1.61
C VAL A 210 17.07 -8.08 -2.76
N ALA A 211 18.15 -8.79 -2.46
CA ALA A 211 18.98 -9.47 -3.47
C ALA A 211 18.16 -10.47 -4.30
N ALA A 212 17.32 -11.28 -3.64
CA ALA A 212 16.44 -12.22 -4.31
C ALA A 212 15.42 -11.52 -5.22
N ALA A 213 14.80 -10.43 -4.76
CA ALA A 213 13.85 -9.65 -5.54
C ALA A 213 14.50 -8.99 -6.77
N LEU A 214 15.77 -8.59 -6.67
CA LEU A 214 16.52 -7.98 -7.77
C LEU A 214 17.20 -9.01 -8.68
N GLY A 215 17.19 -10.29 -8.33
CA GLY A 215 17.83 -11.36 -9.11
C GLY A 215 19.36 -11.24 -9.19
N ARG A 216 20.01 -10.55 -8.25
CA ARG A 216 21.47 -10.34 -8.22
C ARG A 216 22.00 -10.25 -6.79
N PRO A 217 23.28 -10.61 -6.58
CA PRO A 217 23.91 -10.49 -5.25
C PRO A 217 23.97 -9.03 -4.80
N ILE A 218 23.66 -8.81 -3.52
CA ILE A 218 23.76 -7.51 -2.84
C ILE A 218 24.42 -7.75 -1.50
N ALA A 219 25.41 -6.92 -1.15
CA ALA A 219 26.10 -6.92 0.12
C ALA A 219 25.54 -5.85 1.08
N MET A 220 25.90 -5.92 2.35
CA MET A 220 25.76 -4.78 3.26
C MET A 220 26.93 -3.82 3.03
N ALA A 221 26.66 -2.52 3.03
CA ALA A 221 27.70 -1.51 3.10
C ALA A 221 28.37 -1.60 4.48
N GLY A 222 29.70 -1.59 4.50
CA GLY A 222 30.49 -1.56 5.72
C GLY A 222 30.46 -0.20 6.42
#